data_500a588421fc547152b57363c7426474
#
_entry.id   500a588421fc547152b57363c7426474
#
_cell.length_a   1.000
_cell.length_b   1.000
_cell.length_c   1.000
_cell.angle_alpha   90.00
_cell.angle_beta   90.00
_cell.angle_gamma   90.00
#
_symmetry.space_group_name_H-M   'P 1'
#
loop_
_entity.id
_entity.type
_entity.pdbx_description
1 polymer ?
#
loop_
_entity_poly.entity_id
_entity_poly.type
_entity_poly.pdbx_seq_one_letter_code
_entity_poly.pdbx_strand_id
1 'polypeptide(L)'
;MYQEQRMSAIVEYLHTHRTITLDEICDMFTVSKDTARRDLVKLEENGEVMRVKGGATLSSSHIIDYSERTPTKAKEQIAKEAASLMSEGYDVLLDTSSTIALMAEYMDVKHVTVITNSIDNVDLLDQYTACDTFLLPGKFNGKNRNVTGPRTISTLQEYKVDQLFLGTCGVGADGITSPSEEEAFLKRQMIQCARQVIMLADHTKFEREFLHRVCDMSDIDILITNKEPEADVKEKIEQNQVRLIVTDFDKGEETQ
;
A
#
# COMPACT_ATOMS: atom_id res chain seq x y z
N MET A 1 12.21 31.03 2.02
CA MET A 1 12.24 29.55 1.89
C MET A 1 13.09 29.19 0.67
N TYR A 2 14.00 28.23 0.78
CA TYR A 2 14.83 27.76 -0.34
C TYR A 2 13.99 26.93 -1.31
N GLN A 3 14.41 26.86 -2.58
CA GLN A 3 13.67 26.18 -3.64
C GLN A 3 13.38 24.72 -3.31
N GLU A 4 14.38 23.97 -2.84
CA GLU A 4 14.21 22.55 -2.51
C GLU A 4 13.18 22.31 -1.40
N GLN A 5 13.22 23.13 -0.34
CA GLN A 5 12.22 23.05 0.73
C GLN A 5 10.81 23.36 0.23
N ARG A 6 10.67 24.30 -0.69
CA ARG A 6 9.36 24.63 -1.28
C ARG A 6 8.85 23.51 -2.19
N MET A 7 9.73 22.93 -3.00
CA MET A 7 9.40 21.79 -3.86
C MET A 7 8.93 20.59 -3.02
N SER A 8 9.65 20.25 -1.94
CA SER A 8 9.23 19.19 -1.02
C SER A 8 7.86 19.47 -0.38
N ALA A 9 7.60 20.72 0.05
CA ALA A 9 6.32 21.11 0.62
C ALA A 9 5.17 21.08 -0.41
N ILE A 10 5.44 21.38 -1.69
CA ILE A 10 4.46 21.23 -2.78
C ILE A 10 4.09 19.75 -2.97
N VAL A 11 5.08 18.86 -2.97
CA VAL A 11 4.84 17.41 -3.11
C VAL A 11 4.05 16.88 -1.91
N GLU A 12 4.41 17.28 -0.70
CA GLU A 12 3.68 16.92 0.53
C GLU A 12 2.22 17.39 0.49
N TYR A 13 1.98 18.63 0.05
CA TYR A 13 0.62 19.15 -0.15
C TYR A 13 -0.16 18.31 -1.18
N LEU A 14 0.48 17.94 -2.29
CA LEU A 14 -0.13 17.12 -3.34
C LEU A 14 -0.45 15.69 -2.86
N HIS A 15 0.30 15.14 -1.91
CA HIS A 15 -0.04 13.85 -1.30
C HIS A 15 -1.36 13.89 -0.54
N THR A 16 -1.71 15.06 0.03
CA THR A 16 -2.95 15.23 0.81
C THR A 16 -4.12 15.71 -0.06
N HIS A 17 -3.86 16.63 -1.02
CA HIS A 17 -4.90 17.37 -1.75
C HIS A 17 -4.99 16.98 -3.23
N ARG A 18 -4.08 16.11 -3.72
CA ARG A 18 -3.99 15.56 -5.08
C ARG A 18 -3.67 16.58 -6.19
N THR A 19 -4.19 17.77 -6.10
CA THR A 19 -3.96 18.86 -7.06
C THR A 19 -3.50 20.11 -6.33
N ILE A 20 -2.71 20.93 -7.01
CA ILE A 20 -2.33 22.25 -6.55
C ILE A 20 -2.35 23.23 -7.72
N THR A 21 -2.91 24.40 -7.53
CA THR A 21 -2.92 25.46 -8.52
C THR A 21 -1.69 26.37 -8.36
N LEU A 22 -1.34 27.08 -9.44
CA LEU A 22 -0.29 28.10 -9.36
C LEU A 22 -0.61 29.21 -8.36
N ASP A 23 -1.88 29.55 -8.19
CA ASP A 23 -2.32 30.58 -7.25
C ASP A 23 -2.15 30.11 -5.81
N GLU A 24 -2.53 28.85 -5.50
CA GLU A 24 -2.28 28.25 -4.18
C GLU A 24 -0.78 28.21 -3.84
N ILE A 25 0.09 27.83 -4.80
CA ILE A 25 1.54 27.86 -4.57
C ILE A 25 2.02 29.29 -4.26
N CYS A 26 1.54 30.27 -5.02
CA CYS A 26 1.89 31.67 -4.78
C CYS A 26 1.48 32.13 -3.39
N ASP A 27 0.27 31.80 -2.97
CA ASP A 27 -0.29 32.19 -1.67
C ASP A 27 0.42 31.49 -0.50
N MET A 28 0.61 30.17 -0.61
CA MET A 28 1.26 29.36 0.44
C MET A 28 2.71 29.76 0.69
N PHE A 29 3.45 30.07 -0.36
CA PHE A 29 4.91 30.31 -0.25
C PHE A 29 5.31 31.77 -0.49
N THR A 30 4.36 32.66 -0.75
CA THR A 30 4.59 34.08 -1.04
C THR A 30 5.62 34.26 -2.18
N VAL A 31 5.40 33.57 -3.30
CA VAL A 31 6.28 33.59 -4.48
C VAL A 31 5.53 34.08 -5.72
N SER A 32 6.26 34.53 -6.74
CA SER A 32 5.67 34.90 -8.02
C SER A 32 5.19 33.67 -8.81
N LYS A 33 4.21 33.89 -9.72
CA LYS A 33 3.75 32.82 -10.65
C LYS A 33 4.88 32.22 -11.48
N ASP A 34 5.89 33.01 -11.84
CA ASP A 34 7.05 32.51 -12.57
C ASP A 34 7.93 31.59 -11.71
N THR A 35 8.07 31.89 -10.43
CA THR A 35 8.78 31.02 -9.47
C THR A 35 8.02 29.71 -9.29
N ALA A 36 6.71 29.78 -9.05
CA ALA A 36 5.84 28.61 -8.93
C ALA A 36 5.89 27.72 -10.20
N ARG A 37 5.86 28.31 -11.39
CA ARG A 37 6.01 27.56 -12.65
C ARG A 37 7.36 26.86 -12.77
N ARG A 38 8.46 27.52 -12.40
CA ARG A 38 9.80 26.91 -12.45
C ARG A 38 9.92 25.75 -11.47
N ASP A 39 9.31 25.87 -10.30
CA ASP A 39 9.29 24.77 -9.32
C ASP A 39 8.49 23.59 -9.87
N LEU A 40 7.32 23.81 -10.45
CA LEU A 40 6.53 22.75 -11.08
C LEU A 40 7.22 22.11 -12.29
N VAL A 41 7.99 22.90 -13.09
CA VAL A 41 8.79 22.35 -14.20
C VAL A 41 9.86 21.41 -13.66
N LYS A 42 10.59 21.82 -12.61
CA LYS A 42 11.61 20.95 -12.00
C LYS A 42 11.02 19.69 -11.37
N LEU A 43 9.88 19.82 -10.69
CA LEU A 43 9.17 18.68 -10.12
C LEU A 43 8.68 17.71 -11.22
N GLU A 44 8.26 18.23 -12.38
CA GLU A 44 7.89 17.40 -13.53
C GLU A 44 9.12 16.73 -14.17
N GLU A 45 10.24 17.45 -14.31
CA GLU A 45 11.52 16.88 -14.80
C GLU A 45 12.04 15.79 -13.86
N ASN A 46 11.83 15.93 -12.55
CA ASN A 46 12.12 14.90 -11.56
C ASN A 46 11.12 13.73 -11.59
N GLY A 47 10.02 13.84 -12.35
CA GLY A 47 8.94 12.86 -12.40
C GLY A 47 7.99 12.91 -11.19
N GLU A 48 8.11 13.92 -10.33
CA GLU A 48 7.35 14.02 -9.06
C GLU A 48 5.92 14.50 -9.25
N VAL A 49 5.69 15.34 -10.25
CA VAL A 49 4.36 15.86 -10.57
C VAL A 49 4.09 15.79 -12.07
N MET A 50 2.82 15.79 -12.43
CA MET A 50 2.36 16.04 -13.79
C MET A 50 1.70 17.42 -13.83
N ARG A 51 2.19 18.31 -14.70
CA ARG A 51 1.58 19.63 -14.86
C ARG A 51 0.26 19.53 -15.62
N VAL A 52 -0.73 20.22 -15.07
CA VAL A 52 -2.06 20.37 -15.67
C VAL A 52 -2.32 21.85 -15.97
N LYS A 53 -3.42 22.16 -16.67
CA LYS A 53 -3.77 23.54 -16.95
C LYS A 53 -4.01 24.33 -15.66
N GLY A 54 -3.07 25.23 -15.34
CA GLY A 54 -3.16 26.13 -14.17
C GLY A 54 -2.52 25.61 -12.88
N GLY A 55 -1.86 24.42 -12.90
CA GLY A 55 -1.24 23.86 -11.70
C GLY A 55 -0.53 22.53 -11.96
N ALA A 56 -0.56 21.65 -10.97
CA ALA A 56 -0.02 20.31 -11.06
C ALA A 56 -0.85 19.30 -10.26
N THR A 57 -0.72 18.05 -10.61
CA THR A 57 -1.16 16.89 -9.85
C THR A 57 0.04 15.98 -9.60
N LEU A 58 -0.06 15.08 -8.62
CA LEU A 58 0.95 14.04 -8.47
C LEU A 58 1.08 13.28 -9.80
N SER A 59 2.31 13.04 -10.21
CA SER A 59 2.55 12.15 -11.35
C SER A 59 2.00 10.77 -10.99
N SER A 60 1.20 10.18 -11.87
CA SER A 60 0.75 8.78 -11.71
C SER A 60 1.93 7.79 -11.68
N SER A 61 3.13 8.23 -12.09
CA SER A 61 4.39 7.50 -11.95
C SER A 61 5.06 7.68 -10.58
N HIS A 62 4.62 8.60 -9.72
CA HIS A 62 5.12 8.71 -8.35
C HIS A 62 4.49 7.63 -7.47
N ILE A 63 4.90 6.43 -7.77
CA ILE A 63 4.91 5.37 -6.79
C ILE A 63 6.02 5.76 -5.83
N ILE A 64 5.65 6.17 -4.62
CA ILE A 64 6.63 6.32 -3.53
C ILE A 64 7.46 5.05 -3.53
N ASP A 65 8.76 5.18 -3.75
CA ASP A 65 9.66 4.04 -3.70
C ASP A 65 9.41 3.25 -2.42
N TYR A 66 9.45 1.94 -2.50
CA TYR A 66 9.20 1.10 -1.33
C TYR A 66 10.11 1.49 -0.15
N SER A 67 11.36 1.87 -0.43
CA SER A 67 12.35 2.36 0.54
C SER A 67 11.98 3.69 1.21
N GLU A 68 11.10 4.49 0.61
CA GLU A 68 10.62 5.77 1.14
C GLU A 68 9.30 5.63 1.92
N ARG A 69 8.72 4.42 1.97
CA ARG A 69 7.48 4.14 2.69
C ARG A 69 7.74 3.99 4.18
N THR A 70 7.77 5.12 4.89
CA THR A 70 7.96 5.12 6.34
C THR A 70 6.77 4.51 7.09
N PRO A 71 7.02 3.89 8.26
CA PRO A 71 5.96 3.55 9.20
C PRO A 71 5.14 4.79 9.57
N THR A 72 3.83 4.63 9.68
CA THR A 72 2.91 5.65 10.17
C THR A 72 1.99 5.02 11.20
N LYS A 73 1.44 5.82 12.13
CA LYS A 73 0.46 5.32 13.11
C LYS A 73 -0.69 4.55 12.44
N ALA A 74 -1.15 5.02 11.27
CA ALA A 74 -2.19 4.34 10.50
C ALA A 74 -1.76 2.93 10.08
N LYS A 75 -0.56 2.78 9.54
CA LYS A 75 -0.04 1.46 9.13
C LYS A 75 0.19 0.54 10.33
N GLU A 76 0.70 1.07 11.44
CA GLU A 76 0.89 0.31 12.67
C GLU A 76 -0.44 -0.25 13.20
N GLN A 77 -1.50 0.55 13.23
CA GLN A 77 -2.83 0.11 13.67
C GLN A 77 -3.42 -0.95 12.75
N ILE A 78 -3.31 -0.74 11.43
CA ILE A 78 -3.75 -1.73 10.44
C ILE A 78 -2.98 -3.04 10.60
N ALA A 79 -1.65 -2.97 10.78
CA ALA A 79 -0.80 -4.13 10.97
C ALA A 79 -1.14 -4.91 12.24
N LYS A 80 -1.39 -4.20 13.35
CA LYS A 80 -1.81 -4.79 14.62
C LYS A 80 -3.16 -5.51 14.51
N GLU A 81 -4.13 -4.87 13.88
CA GLU A 81 -5.44 -5.50 13.62
C GLU A 81 -5.30 -6.72 12.72
N ALA A 82 -4.51 -6.60 11.63
CA ALA A 82 -4.26 -7.72 10.72
C ALA A 82 -3.58 -8.90 11.42
N ALA A 83 -2.58 -8.66 12.26
CA ALA A 83 -1.92 -9.70 13.04
C ALA A 83 -2.88 -10.42 13.99
N SER A 84 -3.87 -9.72 14.56
CA SER A 84 -4.91 -10.31 15.42
C SER A 84 -5.86 -11.28 14.70
N LEU A 85 -5.93 -11.20 13.36
CA LEU A 85 -6.74 -12.11 12.54
C LEU A 85 -6.00 -13.38 12.13
N MET A 86 -4.71 -13.49 12.42
CA MET A 86 -3.96 -14.71 12.15
C MET A 86 -4.39 -15.81 13.12
N SER A 87 -4.52 -17.02 12.59
CA SER A 87 -4.89 -18.19 13.40
C SER A 87 -3.70 -19.13 13.58
N GLU A 88 -3.59 -19.69 14.77
CA GLU A 88 -2.56 -20.67 15.11
C GLU A 88 -2.66 -21.90 14.18
N GLY A 89 -1.51 -22.37 13.70
CA GLY A 89 -1.43 -23.56 12.83
C GLY A 89 -1.80 -23.31 11.36
N TYR A 90 -1.98 -22.03 10.94
CA TYR A 90 -2.30 -21.70 9.56
C TYR A 90 -1.05 -21.56 8.68
N ASP A 91 -1.21 -21.86 7.41
CA ASP A 91 -0.27 -21.50 6.35
C ASP A 91 -0.67 -20.12 5.80
N VAL A 92 0.24 -19.16 5.91
CA VAL A 92 -0.03 -17.73 5.63
C VAL A 92 0.88 -17.21 4.53
N LEU A 93 0.31 -16.50 3.57
CA LEU A 93 1.05 -15.78 2.54
C LEU A 93 1.08 -14.28 2.85
N LEU A 94 2.28 -13.71 2.95
CA LEU A 94 2.50 -12.30 3.17
C LEU A 94 3.07 -11.63 1.92
N ASP A 95 2.31 -10.71 1.33
CA ASP A 95 2.76 -9.89 0.20
C ASP A 95 3.80 -8.84 0.63
N THR A 96 4.52 -8.28 -0.34
CA THR A 96 5.44 -7.16 -0.13
C THR A 96 4.67 -5.87 0.11
N SER A 97 4.65 -5.41 1.35
CA SER A 97 4.01 -4.15 1.73
C SER A 97 4.63 -3.62 3.02
N SER A 98 4.86 -2.31 3.10
CA SER A 98 5.35 -1.67 4.33
C SER A 98 4.37 -1.79 5.51
N THR A 99 3.08 -1.98 5.26
CA THR A 99 2.08 -2.24 6.31
C THR A 99 2.14 -3.69 6.77
N ILE A 100 2.30 -4.63 5.83
CA ILE A 100 2.40 -6.06 6.14
C ILE A 100 3.69 -6.36 6.91
N ALA A 101 4.80 -5.73 6.53
CA ALA A 101 6.07 -5.89 7.23
C ALA A 101 5.96 -5.57 8.73
N LEU A 102 5.18 -4.56 9.10
CA LEU A 102 4.93 -4.21 10.50
C LEU A 102 4.14 -5.27 11.28
N MET A 103 3.43 -6.20 10.61
CA MET A 103 2.69 -7.24 11.30
C MET A 103 3.58 -8.13 12.16
N ALA A 104 4.83 -8.37 11.73
CA ALA A 104 5.77 -9.23 12.45
C ALA A 104 5.95 -8.82 13.92
N GLU A 105 5.91 -7.52 14.23
CA GLU A 105 6.03 -6.98 15.58
C GLU A 105 4.83 -7.30 16.50
N TYR A 106 3.68 -7.63 15.90
CA TYR A 106 2.40 -7.86 16.59
C TYR A 106 1.93 -9.31 16.50
N MET A 107 2.68 -10.19 15.82
CA MET A 107 2.33 -11.60 15.67
C MET A 107 2.61 -12.35 16.98
N ASP A 108 1.54 -12.79 17.64
CA ASP A 108 1.60 -13.66 18.82
C ASP A 108 0.89 -14.98 18.54
N VAL A 109 1.35 -15.67 17.49
CA VAL A 109 0.78 -16.96 17.04
C VAL A 109 1.87 -18.02 16.93
N LYS A 110 1.49 -19.28 17.23
CA LYS A 110 2.41 -20.41 17.20
C LYS A 110 2.10 -21.35 16.04
N HIS A 111 3.12 -22.07 15.58
CA HIS A 111 2.97 -23.08 14.53
C HIS A 111 2.39 -22.54 13.21
N VAL A 112 2.73 -21.29 12.88
CA VAL A 112 2.37 -20.66 11.62
C VAL A 112 3.51 -20.85 10.63
N THR A 113 3.18 -21.32 9.43
CA THR A 113 4.08 -21.32 8.28
C THR A 113 3.85 -20.04 7.49
N VAL A 114 4.88 -19.24 7.28
CA VAL A 114 4.80 -18.01 6.50
C VAL A 114 5.50 -18.17 5.16
N ILE A 115 4.78 -17.91 4.08
CA ILE A 115 5.34 -17.80 2.73
C ILE A 115 5.35 -16.32 2.35
N THR A 116 6.44 -15.83 1.78
CA THR A 116 6.54 -14.43 1.37
C THR A 116 7.43 -14.24 0.14
N ASN A 117 7.19 -13.18 -0.60
CA ASN A 117 8.08 -12.68 -1.65
C ASN A 117 8.92 -11.47 -1.20
N SER A 118 8.80 -11.05 0.05
CA SER A 118 9.45 -9.86 0.61
C SER A 118 10.67 -10.22 1.45
N ILE A 119 11.81 -9.57 1.17
CA ILE A 119 13.01 -9.71 1.99
C ILE A 119 12.80 -9.06 3.36
N ASP A 120 12.10 -7.91 3.41
CA ASP A 120 11.85 -7.22 4.67
C ASP A 120 10.95 -8.03 5.60
N ASN A 121 9.96 -8.76 5.04
CA ASN A 121 9.17 -9.69 5.85
C ASN A 121 10.04 -10.79 6.44
N VAL A 122 10.99 -11.35 5.68
CA VAL A 122 11.92 -12.38 6.20
C VAL A 122 12.75 -11.83 7.35
N ASP A 123 13.35 -10.64 7.16
CA ASP A 123 14.21 -10.00 8.18
C ASP A 123 13.41 -9.74 9.48
N LEU A 124 12.18 -9.22 9.38
CA LEU A 124 11.36 -8.90 10.54
C LEU A 124 10.75 -10.15 11.21
N LEU A 125 10.35 -11.15 10.42
CA LEU A 125 9.85 -12.41 10.96
C LEU A 125 10.94 -13.15 11.75
N ASP A 126 12.18 -13.17 11.27
CA ASP A 126 13.33 -13.75 11.98
C ASP A 126 13.62 -13.01 13.29
N GLN A 127 13.44 -11.67 13.30
CA GLN A 127 13.69 -10.85 14.49
C GLN A 127 12.61 -10.99 15.55
N TYR A 128 11.32 -11.05 15.17
CA TYR A 128 10.20 -10.91 16.12
C TYR A 128 9.41 -12.20 16.34
N THR A 129 9.60 -13.24 15.52
CA THR A 129 8.78 -14.45 15.55
C THR A 129 9.62 -15.72 15.54
N ALA A 130 8.98 -16.87 15.80
CA ALA A 130 9.55 -18.19 15.60
C ALA A 130 8.82 -18.98 14.51
N CYS A 131 8.29 -18.27 13.49
CA CYS A 131 7.57 -18.88 12.40
C CYS A 131 8.52 -19.59 11.41
N ASP A 132 8.08 -20.70 10.84
CA ASP A 132 8.75 -21.31 9.69
C ASP A 132 8.51 -20.41 8.47
N THR A 133 9.57 -19.78 7.96
CA THR A 133 9.46 -18.79 6.88
C THR A 133 10.03 -19.33 5.56
N PHE A 134 9.22 -19.30 4.50
CA PHE A 134 9.58 -19.65 3.14
C PHE A 134 9.66 -18.41 2.26
N LEU A 135 10.85 -18.09 1.77
CA LEU A 135 11.01 -17.05 0.75
C LEU A 135 10.77 -17.64 -0.64
N LEU A 136 9.83 -17.05 -1.39
CA LEU A 136 9.55 -17.46 -2.77
C LEU A 136 10.78 -17.26 -3.67
N PRO A 137 11.07 -18.20 -4.59
CA PRO A 137 12.17 -18.09 -5.52
C PRO A 137 11.83 -17.13 -6.68
N GLY A 138 12.85 -16.49 -7.26
CA GLY A 138 12.65 -15.65 -8.45
C GLY A 138 13.73 -14.61 -8.64
N LYS A 139 13.39 -13.54 -9.38
CA LYS A 139 14.26 -12.39 -9.62
C LYS A 139 14.11 -11.39 -8.49
N PHE A 140 15.21 -11.09 -7.81
CA PHE A 140 15.21 -10.04 -6.78
C PHE A 140 15.15 -8.65 -7.39
N ASN A 141 14.22 -7.84 -6.91
CA ASN A 141 14.09 -6.43 -7.20
C ASN A 141 14.57 -5.63 -5.97
N GLY A 142 15.76 -5.06 -6.07
CA GLY A 142 16.38 -4.30 -4.97
C GLY A 142 15.64 -3.01 -4.60
N LYS A 143 14.91 -2.40 -5.55
CA LYS A 143 14.11 -1.20 -5.30
C LYS A 143 12.90 -1.47 -4.40
N ASN A 144 12.20 -2.57 -4.66
CA ASN A 144 11.02 -2.98 -3.89
C ASN A 144 11.35 -4.02 -2.81
N ARG A 145 12.62 -4.44 -2.69
CA ARG A 145 13.10 -5.47 -1.76
C ARG A 145 12.24 -6.75 -1.78
N ASN A 146 11.84 -7.15 -3.00
CA ASN A 146 10.98 -8.31 -3.21
C ASN A 146 11.50 -9.22 -4.31
N VAL A 147 10.91 -10.40 -4.37
CA VAL A 147 11.17 -11.39 -5.41
C VAL A 147 9.95 -11.48 -6.31
N THR A 148 10.19 -11.45 -7.63
CA THR A 148 9.14 -11.45 -8.67
C THR A 148 9.56 -12.34 -9.85
N GLY A 149 8.67 -12.42 -10.83
CA GLY A 149 8.92 -13.06 -12.12
C GLY A 149 8.25 -14.42 -12.31
N PRO A 150 8.45 -15.04 -13.49
CA PRO A 150 7.73 -16.26 -13.87
C PRO A 150 7.95 -17.43 -12.90
N ARG A 151 9.14 -17.55 -12.32
CA ARG A 151 9.46 -18.61 -11.36
C ARG A 151 8.71 -18.42 -10.04
N THR A 152 8.57 -17.19 -9.56
CA THR A 152 7.76 -16.87 -8.38
C THR A 152 6.30 -17.26 -8.60
N ILE A 153 5.76 -16.87 -9.75
CA ILE A 153 4.38 -17.20 -10.15
C ILE A 153 4.15 -18.71 -10.25
N SER A 154 5.05 -19.45 -10.94
CA SER A 154 4.90 -20.90 -11.06
C SER A 154 5.00 -21.63 -9.72
N THR A 155 5.87 -21.15 -8.83
CA THR A 155 5.99 -21.73 -7.48
C THR A 155 4.72 -21.50 -6.66
N LEU A 156 4.10 -20.32 -6.75
CA LEU A 156 2.83 -20.05 -6.06
C LEU A 156 1.70 -21.01 -6.47
N GLN A 157 1.71 -21.52 -7.70
CA GLN A 157 0.71 -22.50 -8.16
C GLN A 157 0.78 -23.85 -7.43
N GLU A 158 1.90 -24.14 -6.78
CA GLU A 158 2.10 -25.36 -5.99
C GLU A 158 1.61 -25.21 -4.54
N TYR A 159 1.30 -23.96 -4.10
CA TYR A 159 0.85 -23.68 -2.74
C TYR A 159 -0.67 -23.56 -2.65
N LYS A 160 -1.19 -23.89 -1.49
CA LYS A 160 -2.54 -23.56 -1.02
C LYS A 160 -2.40 -23.08 0.41
N VAL A 161 -2.74 -21.80 0.62
CA VAL A 161 -2.61 -21.16 1.93
C VAL A 161 -3.98 -20.88 2.54
N ASP A 162 -4.05 -20.81 3.86
CA ASP A 162 -5.28 -20.50 4.57
C ASP A 162 -5.58 -19.00 4.50
N GLN A 163 -4.57 -18.15 4.68
CA GLN A 163 -4.73 -16.70 4.66
C GLN A 163 -3.68 -16.03 3.78
N LEU A 164 -4.12 -15.04 3.01
CA LEU A 164 -3.26 -14.07 2.31
C LEU A 164 -3.46 -12.69 2.94
N PHE A 165 -2.37 -12.08 3.37
CA PHE A 165 -2.35 -10.65 3.68
C PHE A 165 -1.77 -9.90 2.49
N LEU A 166 -2.60 -9.07 1.86
CA LEU A 166 -2.32 -8.42 0.59
C LEU A 166 -2.23 -6.91 0.76
N GLY A 167 -1.13 -6.32 0.33
CA GLY A 167 -0.99 -4.87 0.23
C GLY A 167 -1.50 -4.34 -1.12
N THR A 168 -1.85 -3.06 -1.17
CA THR A 168 -2.30 -2.44 -2.42
C THR A 168 -1.69 -1.05 -2.66
N CYS A 169 -1.67 -0.64 -3.93
CA CYS A 169 -1.31 0.70 -4.35
C CYS A 169 -2.56 1.57 -4.60
N GLY A 170 -3.66 0.96 -5.08
CA GLY A 170 -4.90 1.66 -5.38
C GLY A 170 -6.13 0.82 -5.14
N VAL A 171 -7.14 1.43 -4.51
CA VAL A 171 -8.47 0.88 -4.24
C VAL A 171 -9.50 1.81 -4.83
N GLY A 172 -10.26 1.36 -5.80
CA GLY A 172 -11.37 2.07 -6.42
C GLY A 172 -12.67 1.29 -6.35
N ALA A 173 -13.76 1.90 -6.81
CA ALA A 173 -15.07 1.25 -6.90
C ALA A 173 -15.04 0.02 -7.84
N ASP A 174 -14.17 0.04 -8.87
CA ASP A 174 -14.02 -1.04 -9.85
C ASP A 174 -13.03 -2.13 -9.42
N GLY A 175 -12.47 -2.03 -8.20
CA GLY A 175 -11.56 -3.01 -7.62
C GLY A 175 -10.16 -2.47 -7.34
N ILE A 176 -9.19 -3.37 -7.36
CA ILE A 176 -7.82 -3.14 -6.92
C ILE A 176 -6.90 -3.00 -8.12
N THR A 177 -6.01 -2.01 -8.08
CA THR A 177 -5.11 -1.70 -9.18
C THR A 177 -3.66 -1.53 -8.73
N SER A 178 -2.72 -1.77 -9.66
CA SER A 178 -1.28 -1.61 -9.46
C SER A 178 -0.66 -0.84 -10.63
N PRO A 179 0.35 -0.04 -10.38
CA PRO A 179 1.13 0.61 -11.44
C PRO A 179 2.06 -0.35 -12.18
N SER A 180 2.36 -1.51 -11.62
CA SER A 180 3.25 -2.52 -12.18
C SER A 180 2.46 -3.73 -12.68
N GLU A 181 2.65 -4.08 -13.97
CA GLU A 181 2.08 -5.29 -14.56
C GLU A 181 2.57 -6.56 -13.85
N GLU A 182 3.88 -6.63 -13.57
CA GLU A 182 4.51 -7.78 -12.92
C GLU A 182 3.94 -8.01 -11.51
N GLU A 183 3.76 -6.93 -10.73
CA GLU A 183 3.13 -7.00 -9.42
C GLU A 183 1.65 -7.38 -9.50
N ALA A 184 0.91 -6.83 -10.48
CA ALA A 184 -0.50 -7.18 -10.66
C ALA A 184 -0.67 -8.68 -10.99
N PHE A 185 0.20 -9.24 -11.84
CA PHE A 185 0.21 -10.67 -12.14
C PHE A 185 0.52 -11.52 -10.91
N LEU A 186 1.54 -11.14 -10.14
CA LEU A 186 1.93 -11.84 -8.94
C LEU A 186 0.81 -11.85 -7.89
N LYS A 187 0.20 -10.70 -7.64
CA LYS A 187 -0.91 -10.56 -6.68
C LYS A 187 -2.14 -11.37 -7.09
N ARG A 188 -2.49 -11.42 -8.38
CA ARG A 188 -3.54 -12.32 -8.87
C ARG A 188 -3.26 -13.78 -8.53
N GLN A 189 -2.00 -14.22 -8.71
CA GLN A 189 -1.61 -15.59 -8.37
C GLN A 189 -1.65 -15.84 -6.86
N MET A 190 -1.28 -14.87 -6.04
CA MET A 190 -1.40 -14.94 -4.58
C MET A 190 -2.87 -15.12 -4.15
N ILE A 191 -3.79 -14.35 -4.73
CA ILE A 191 -5.23 -14.47 -4.47
C ILE A 191 -5.74 -15.86 -4.83
N GLN A 192 -5.34 -16.42 -5.97
CA GLN A 192 -5.79 -17.74 -6.43
C GLN A 192 -5.33 -18.91 -5.55
N CYS A 193 -4.24 -18.77 -4.82
CA CYS A 193 -3.74 -19.82 -3.93
C CYS A 193 -4.26 -19.71 -2.50
N ALA A 194 -4.95 -18.64 -2.14
CA ALA A 194 -5.46 -18.39 -0.79
C ALA A 194 -6.93 -18.79 -0.62
N ARG A 195 -7.29 -19.26 0.58
CA ARG A 195 -8.68 -19.50 0.97
C ARG A 195 -9.38 -18.25 1.47
N GLN A 196 -8.62 -17.37 2.11
CA GLN A 196 -9.09 -16.09 2.62
C GLN A 196 -8.12 -14.98 2.23
N VAL A 197 -8.65 -13.91 1.66
CA VAL A 197 -7.88 -12.74 1.22
C VAL A 197 -8.18 -11.56 2.16
N ILE A 198 -7.15 -11.11 2.87
CA ILE A 198 -7.21 -9.99 3.80
C ILE A 198 -6.39 -8.86 3.20
N MET A 199 -7.04 -7.78 2.78
CA MET A 199 -6.38 -6.63 2.19
C MET A 199 -6.13 -5.54 3.22
N LEU A 200 -4.91 -4.99 3.20
CA LEU A 200 -4.46 -3.90 4.04
C LEU A 200 -4.28 -2.64 3.21
N ALA A 201 -5.08 -1.62 3.48
CA ALA A 201 -5.03 -0.35 2.76
C ALA A 201 -5.21 0.83 3.70
N ASP A 202 -4.20 1.69 3.85
CA ASP A 202 -4.41 2.97 4.51
C ASP A 202 -5.25 3.91 3.63
N HIS A 203 -5.86 4.94 4.24
CA HIS A 203 -6.76 5.87 3.55
C HIS A 203 -6.17 6.53 2.32
N THR A 204 -4.83 6.59 2.17
CA THR A 204 -4.17 7.19 1.01
C THR A 204 -4.23 6.32 -0.24
N LYS A 205 -4.72 5.08 -0.12
CA LYS A 205 -4.84 4.12 -1.23
C LYS A 205 -6.19 4.19 -1.93
N PHE A 206 -7.19 4.76 -1.26
CA PHE A 206 -8.52 4.93 -1.85
C PHE A 206 -8.50 6.03 -2.92
N GLU A 207 -9.43 5.93 -3.89
CA GLU A 207 -9.55 6.80 -5.05
C GLU A 207 -8.28 6.87 -5.94
N ARG A 208 -7.37 5.93 -5.80
CA ARG A 208 -6.22 5.77 -6.69
C ARG A 208 -6.50 4.64 -7.66
N GLU A 209 -6.40 4.97 -8.93
CA GLU A 209 -6.48 4.00 -10.00
C GLU A 209 -5.18 3.96 -10.79
N PHE A 210 -4.73 2.75 -11.08
CA PHE A 210 -3.55 2.50 -11.88
C PHE A 210 -3.90 1.65 -13.09
N LEU A 211 -2.96 1.59 -14.04
CA LEU A 211 -3.17 0.94 -15.34
C LEU A 211 -3.51 -0.56 -15.23
N HIS A 212 -2.90 -1.26 -14.28
CA HIS A 212 -3.00 -2.72 -14.22
C HIS A 212 -3.97 -3.16 -13.13
N ARG A 213 -5.06 -3.82 -13.54
CA ARG A 213 -6.02 -4.41 -12.61
C ARG A 213 -5.40 -5.60 -11.90
N VAL A 214 -5.56 -5.66 -10.59
CA VAL A 214 -5.18 -6.79 -9.75
C VAL A 214 -6.34 -7.75 -9.59
N CYS A 215 -7.46 -7.30 -9.04
CA CYS A 215 -8.64 -8.11 -8.75
C CYS A 215 -9.90 -7.25 -8.62
N ASP A 216 -11.05 -7.89 -8.55
CA ASP A 216 -12.32 -7.26 -8.21
C ASP A 216 -12.48 -7.15 -6.69
N MET A 217 -13.44 -6.33 -6.25
CA MET A 217 -13.77 -6.24 -4.83
C MET A 217 -14.28 -7.58 -4.28
N SER A 218 -14.95 -8.38 -5.11
CA SER A 218 -15.46 -9.71 -4.76
C SER A 218 -14.37 -10.78 -4.50
N ASP A 219 -13.12 -10.51 -4.87
CA ASP A 219 -11.99 -11.40 -4.61
C ASP A 219 -11.36 -11.18 -3.22
N ILE A 220 -11.93 -10.25 -2.44
CA ILE A 220 -11.46 -9.86 -1.11
C ILE A 220 -12.49 -10.27 -0.06
N ASP A 221 -12.05 -10.94 1.01
CA ASP A 221 -12.92 -11.31 2.12
C ASP A 221 -12.95 -10.23 3.21
N ILE A 222 -11.80 -9.65 3.52
CA ILE A 222 -11.65 -8.64 4.57
C ILE A 222 -10.82 -7.47 4.03
N LEU A 223 -11.28 -6.25 4.28
CA LEU A 223 -10.53 -5.02 4.04
C LEU A 223 -10.29 -4.31 5.36
N ILE A 224 -9.01 -4.09 5.69
CA ILE A 224 -8.60 -3.36 6.90
C ILE A 224 -8.07 -1.99 6.49
N THR A 225 -8.62 -0.94 7.08
CA THR A 225 -8.22 0.45 6.82
C THR A 225 -8.25 1.29 8.09
N ASN A 226 -7.60 2.46 8.06
CA ASN A 226 -7.58 3.39 9.20
C ASN A 226 -8.64 4.50 9.13
N LYS A 227 -9.40 4.57 8.03
CA LYS A 227 -10.47 5.56 7.84
C LYS A 227 -11.54 4.97 6.95
N GLU A 228 -12.78 5.32 7.23
CA GLU A 228 -13.92 4.89 6.42
C GLU A 228 -13.78 5.38 4.98
N PRO A 229 -13.93 4.48 3.97
CA PRO A 229 -13.88 4.87 2.57
C PRO A 229 -15.04 5.79 2.16
N GLU A 230 -14.88 6.50 1.05
CA GLU A 230 -15.94 7.29 0.44
C GLU A 230 -17.13 6.41 0.02
N ALA A 231 -18.29 7.05 -0.17
CA ALA A 231 -19.57 6.38 -0.30
C ALA A 231 -19.65 5.36 -1.46
N ASP A 232 -19.03 5.66 -2.59
CA ASP A 232 -18.99 4.79 -3.79
C ASP A 232 -18.20 3.50 -3.55
N VAL A 233 -17.02 3.60 -2.93
CA VAL A 233 -16.19 2.45 -2.56
C VAL A 233 -16.89 1.64 -1.44
N LYS A 234 -17.48 2.33 -0.46
CA LYS A 234 -18.22 1.68 0.63
C LYS A 234 -19.40 0.87 0.11
N GLU A 235 -20.17 1.42 -0.83
CA GLU A 235 -21.26 0.71 -1.47
C GLU A 235 -20.79 -0.57 -2.16
N LYS A 236 -19.63 -0.54 -2.83
CA LYS A 236 -19.03 -1.72 -3.47
C LYS A 236 -18.54 -2.76 -2.48
N ILE A 237 -17.96 -2.35 -1.36
CA ILE A 237 -17.58 -3.23 -0.26
C ILE A 237 -18.80 -3.97 0.25
N GLU A 238 -19.90 -3.26 0.52
CA GLU A 238 -21.17 -3.83 1.00
C GLU A 238 -21.82 -4.77 -0.04
N GLN A 239 -21.91 -4.34 -1.31
CA GLN A 239 -22.47 -5.15 -2.41
C GLN A 239 -21.73 -6.48 -2.61
N ASN A 240 -20.42 -6.51 -2.40
CA ASN A 240 -19.60 -7.70 -2.53
C ASN A 240 -19.40 -8.47 -1.22
N GLN A 241 -20.11 -8.07 -0.14
CA GLN A 241 -20.06 -8.73 1.17
C GLN A 241 -18.66 -8.78 1.79
N VAL A 242 -17.79 -7.83 1.43
CA VAL A 242 -16.45 -7.71 2.02
C VAL A 242 -16.58 -7.21 3.46
N ARG A 243 -15.95 -7.89 4.41
CA ARG A 243 -15.90 -7.43 5.80
C ARG A 243 -14.95 -6.22 5.91
N LEU A 244 -15.52 -5.03 6.14
CA LEU A 244 -14.73 -3.83 6.40
C LEU A 244 -14.38 -3.73 7.89
N ILE A 245 -13.09 -3.55 8.17
CA ILE A 245 -12.57 -3.25 9.51
C ILE A 245 -11.89 -1.88 9.44
N VAL A 246 -12.41 -0.92 10.23
CA VAL A 246 -11.82 0.43 10.34
C VAL A 246 -11.12 0.52 11.69
N THR A 247 -9.80 0.74 11.67
CA THR A 247 -9.01 0.93 12.89
C THR A 247 -9.09 2.39 13.33
N ASP A 248 -9.92 2.68 14.36
CA ASP A 248 -10.14 4.03 14.86
C ASP A 248 -8.87 4.67 15.44
N PHE A 249 -8.55 5.88 14.98
CA PHE A 249 -7.48 6.72 15.52
C PHE A 249 -7.80 7.29 16.92
N ASP A 250 -9.10 7.40 17.27
CA ASP A 250 -9.56 8.25 18.36
C ASP A 250 -10.01 7.55 19.65
N LYS A 251 -9.79 6.24 19.83
CA LYS A 251 -10.23 5.54 21.05
C LYS A 251 -9.19 5.39 22.16
N GLY A 252 -8.05 6.09 22.08
CA GLY A 252 -6.92 5.88 23.00
C GLY A 252 -6.40 7.06 23.83
N GLU A 253 -6.87 8.30 23.65
CA GLU A 253 -6.32 9.47 24.35
C GLU A 253 -7.35 10.31 25.17
N GLU A 254 -8.53 9.78 25.46
CA GLU A 254 -9.39 10.36 26.50
C GLU A 254 -9.46 9.42 27.70
N THR A 255 -8.38 9.31 28.46
CA THR A 255 -8.38 9.06 29.93
C THR A 255 -6.95 8.88 30.42
N GLN A 256 -6.31 9.96 30.82
CA GLN A 256 -5.61 10.10 32.12
C GLN A 256 -5.13 11.55 32.28
#